data_ef3de1cc732caeedb3056a3e8219c50e
#
_entry.id   ef3de1cc732caeedb3056a3e8219c50e
#
_cell.length_a   1.000
_cell.length_b   1.000
_cell.length_c   1.000
_cell.angle_alpha   90.00
_cell.angle_beta   90.00
_cell.angle_gamma   90.00
#
_symmetry.space_group_name_H-M   'P 1'
#
loop_
_entity.id
_entity.type
_entity.pdbx_description
1 polymer ?
#
loop_
_entity_poly.entity_id
_entity_poly.type
_entity_poly.pdbx_seq_one_letter_code
_entity_poly.pdbx_strand_id
1 'polypeptide(L)'
;METETLLSSFVKLLVSDVERSAAFYEALGFKRLRSDPPFLQLRWENQAEVYLVKAPAALPVEGRRGAGVLIGIRVGALGVEEVAARAQALGVSVDGPTRQPWHTREIVLADPDGYRLNFIEPA
;
A
#
# COMPACT_ATOMS: atom_id res chain seq x y z
N MET A 1 -6.96 -29.14 16.94
CA MET A 1 -5.98 -28.92 15.93
C MET A 1 -5.28 -27.62 16.10
N GLU A 2 -4.01 -27.65 16.04
CA GLU A 2 -3.26 -26.51 16.26
C GLU A 2 -3.08 -25.68 15.02
N THR A 3 -3.26 -24.41 15.13
CA THR A 3 -3.06 -23.52 14.02
C THR A 3 -1.58 -23.25 13.86
N GLU A 4 -1.05 -23.66 12.75
CA GLU A 4 0.32 -23.41 12.54
C GLU A 4 0.57 -21.94 12.25
N THR A 5 1.54 -21.37 12.89
CA THR A 5 1.89 -19.99 12.70
C THR A 5 2.95 -19.90 11.62
N LEU A 6 2.55 -19.41 10.46
CA LEU A 6 3.48 -19.22 9.37
C LEU A 6 4.16 -17.87 9.51
N LEU A 7 5.39 -17.82 9.06
CA LEU A 7 6.11 -16.56 9.00
C LEU A 7 5.41 -15.64 8.03
N SER A 8 5.12 -14.44 8.44
CA SER A 8 4.46 -13.47 7.58
C SER A 8 4.98 -12.08 7.90
N SER A 9 4.66 -11.14 7.04
CA SER A 9 5.09 -9.76 7.25
C SER A 9 3.97 -8.81 6.88
N PHE A 10 4.06 -7.60 7.40
CA PHE A 10 3.12 -6.54 7.11
C PHE A 10 3.84 -5.22 7.22
N VAL A 11 3.22 -4.16 6.71
CA VAL A 11 3.75 -2.81 6.83
C VAL A 11 2.82 -2.03 7.76
N LYS A 12 3.40 -1.36 8.74
CA LYS A 12 2.65 -0.47 9.62
C LYS A 12 3.04 0.96 9.28
N LEU A 13 2.07 1.75 8.86
CA LEU A 13 2.29 3.12 8.43
C LEU A 13 1.70 4.07 9.46
N LEU A 14 2.52 5.02 9.90
CA LEU A 14 2.04 6.09 10.75
C LEU A 14 1.51 7.18 9.84
N VAL A 15 0.23 7.49 9.98
CA VAL A 15 -0.47 8.36 9.03
C VAL A 15 -1.07 9.55 9.74
N SER A 16 -1.31 10.62 9.00
CA SER A 16 -1.89 11.84 9.55
C SER A 16 -3.40 11.68 9.74
N ASP A 17 -4.06 10.91 8.89
CA ASP A 17 -5.52 10.75 8.93
C ASP A 17 -5.84 9.32 8.49
N VAL A 18 -6.22 8.48 9.45
CA VAL A 18 -6.45 7.06 9.18
C VAL A 18 -7.56 6.85 8.16
N GLU A 19 -8.66 7.61 8.25
CA GLU A 19 -9.76 7.41 7.32
C GLU A 19 -9.42 7.85 5.91
N ARG A 20 -8.65 8.93 5.77
CA ARG A 20 -8.21 9.38 4.45
C ARG A 20 -7.31 8.33 3.80
N SER A 21 -6.37 7.80 4.56
CA SER A 21 -5.48 6.78 4.05
C SER A 21 -6.23 5.49 3.74
N ALA A 22 -7.17 5.12 4.61
CA ALA A 22 -7.98 3.91 4.37
C ALA A 22 -8.77 4.02 3.07
N ALA A 23 -9.38 5.16 2.81
CA ALA A 23 -10.15 5.36 1.59
C ALA A 23 -9.27 5.19 0.35
N PHE A 24 -8.03 5.70 0.41
CA PHE A 24 -7.08 5.56 -0.67
C PHE A 24 -6.76 4.08 -0.93
N TYR A 25 -6.39 3.34 0.12
CA TYR A 25 -6.03 1.94 -0.03
C TYR A 25 -7.23 1.09 -0.46
N GLU A 26 -8.41 1.40 0.07
CA GLU A 26 -9.61 0.66 -0.32
C GLU A 26 -9.94 0.88 -1.79
N ALA A 27 -9.73 2.08 -2.30
CA ALA A 27 -9.98 2.36 -3.72
C ALA A 27 -9.05 1.57 -4.62
N LEU A 28 -7.85 1.23 -4.15
CA LEU A 28 -6.93 0.40 -4.92
C LEU A 28 -7.30 -1.07 -4.89
N GLY A 29 -7.94 -1.54 -3.82
CA GLY A 29 -8.32 -2.94 -3.71
C GLY A 29 -8.20 -3.55 -2.34
N PHE A 30 -7.65 -2.83 -1.37
CA PHE A 30 -7.56 -3.33 -0.01
C PHE A 30 -8.93 -3.34 0.65
N LYS A 31 -9.12 -4.22 1.63
CA LYS A 31 -10.36 -4.30 2.40
C LYS A 31 -10.04 -4.19 3.88
N ARG A 32 -10.95 -3.57 4.62
CA ARG A 32 -10.81 -3.47 6.06
C ARG A 32 -11.03 -4.83 6.67
N LEU A 33 -10.07 -5.26 7.46
CA LEU A 33 -10.16 -6.53 8.14
C LEU A 33 -10.49 -6.31 9.61
N ARG A 34 -9.90 -5.28 10.23
CA ARG A 34 -10.10 -5.01 11.63
C ARG A 34 -9.91 -3.52 11.88
N SER A 35 -10.85 -2.93 12.62
CA SER A 35 -10.78 -1.53 12.98
C SER A 35 -10.83 -1.40 14.50
N ASP A 36 -9.81 -0.78 15.06
CA ASP A 36 -9.65 -0.64 16.50
C ASP A 36 -8.93 0.67 16.74
N PRO A 37 -9.65 1.81 16.57
CA PRO A 37 -9.01 3.11 16.55
C PRO A 37 -8.08 3.33 17.72
N PRO A 38 -6.90 3.88 17.48
CA PRO A 38 -6.41 4.53 16.26
C PRO A 38 -5.73 3.59 15.26
N PHE A 39 -6.07 2.32 15.27
CA PHE A 39 -5.46 1.25 14.49
C PHE A 39 -6.46 0.71 13.47
N LEU A 40 -6.01 0.49 12.24
CA LEU A 40 -6.84 -0.11 11.20
C LEU A 40 -5.99 -1.09 10.40
N GLN A 41 -6.49 -2.31 10.25
CA GLN A 41 -5.83 -3.34 9.47
C GLN A 41 -6.51 -3.49 8.12
N LEU A 42 -5.75 -3.38 7.06
CA LEU A 42 -6.21 -3.56 5.70
C LEU A 42 -5.52 -4.76 5.08
N ARG A 43 -6.24 -5.48 4.23
CA ARG A 43 -5.68 -6.64 3.56
C ARG A 43 -6.19 -6.70 2.13
N TRP A 44 -5.32 -7.04 1.19
CA TRP A 44 -5.68 -7.26 -0.19
C TRP A 44 -5.55 -8.75 -0.48
N GLU A 45 -6.67 -9.39 -0.81
CA GLU A 45 -6.78 -10.83 -0.93
C GLU A 45 -6.36 -11.45 0.40
N ASN A 46 -5.43 -12.36 0.45
CA ASN A 46 -4.99 -12.92 1.71
C ASN A 46 -3.49 -12.76 1.90
N GLN A 47 -2.90 -11.82 1.17
CA GLN A 47 -1.46 -11.74 1.10
C GLN A 47 -0.89 -10.40 1.54
N ALA A 48 -1.38 -9.32 0.97
CA ALA A 48 -0.80 -8.00 1.24
C ALA A 48 -1.51 -7.35 2.40
N GLU A 49 -0.77 -6.97 3.44
CA GLU A 49 -1.35 -6.32 4.61
C GLU A 49 -0.70 -4.99 4.89
N VAL A 50 -1.52 -4.01 5.18
CA VAL A 50 -1.07 -2.69 5.58
C VAL A 50 -1.84 -2.32 6.85
N TYR A 51 -1.11 -1.91 7.88
CA TYR A 51 -1.69 -1.43 9.12
C TYR A 51 -1.55 0.08 9.12
N LEU A 52 -2.64 0.77 9.39
CA LEU A 52 -2.64 2.23 9.50
C LEU A 52 -2.80 2.60 10.96
N VAL A 53 -1.93 3.47 11.45
CA VAL A 53 -1.98 3.92 12.84
C VAL A 53 -1.84 5.43 12.83
N LYS A 54 -2.71 6.13 13.58
CA LYS A 54 -2.62 7.57 13.68
C LYS A 54 -1.27 7.95 14.29
N ALA A 55 -0.54 8.82 13.61
CA ALA A 55 0.76 9.25 14.11
C ALA A 55 0.59 10.03 15.41
N PRO A 56 1.45 9.78 16.42
CA PRO A 56 1.38 10.55 17.67
C PRO A 56 1.69 12.02 17.41
N ALA A 57 1.13 12.89 18.24
CA ALA A 57 1.38 14.33 18.10
C ALA A 57 2.86 14.66 18.21
N ALA A 58 3.59 13.88 18.99
CA ALA A 58 5.03 14.10 19.19
C ALA A 58 5.86 13.66 17.99
N LEU A 59 5.26 12.97 17.03
CA LEU A 59 5.96 12.50 15.84
C LEU A 59 5.22 13.04 14.62
N PRO A 60 5.52 14.26 14.19
CA PRO A 60 4.80 14.86 13.07
C PRO A 60 4.99 14.06 11.78
N VAL A 61 3.90 13.89 11.05
CA VAL A 61 3.93 13.17 9.80
C VAL A 61 4.07 14.20 8.69
N GLU A 62 5.30 14.53 8.34
CA GLU A 62 5.59 15.56 7.35
C GLU A 62 6.77 15.15 6.50
N GLY A 63 6.87 15.76 5.33
CA GLY A 63 7.99 15.56 4.44
C GLY A 63 7.91 14.26 3.67
N ARG A 64 9.08 13.73 3.32
CA ARG A 64 9.16 12.55 2.47
C ARG A 64 9.16 11.31 3.33
N ARG A 65 8.01 10.71 3.47
CA ARG A 65 7.85 9.51 4.27
C ARG A 65 8.49 8.32 3.58
N GLY A 66 9.28 7.55 4.36
CA GLY A 66 9.87 6.34 3.83
C GLY A 66 10.82 6.58 2.68
N ALA A 67 11.50 7.72 2.67
CA ALA A 67 12.46 8.00 1.60
C ALA A 67 13.48 6.87 1.53
N GLY A 68 13.68 6.35 0.32
CA GLY A 68 14.58 5.22 0.12
C GLY A 68 13.92 3.87 0.30
N VAL A 69 12.62 3.83 0.63
CA VAL A 69 11.89 2.58 0.79
C VAL A 69 10.74 2.53 -0.21
N LEU A 70 10.59 1.41 -0.87
CA LEU A 70 9.42 1.13 -1.72
C LEU A 70 8.67 -0.04 -1.10
N ILE A 71 7.36 0.13 -0.96
CA ILE A 71 6.52 -0.94 -0.45
C ILE A 71 6.05 -1.74 -1.65
N GLY A 72 6.60 -2.93 -1.82
CA GLY A 72 6.36 -3.74 -3.01
C GLY A 72 5.14 -4.62 -2.85
N ILE A 73 4.29 -4.64 -3.87
CA ILE A 73 3.10 -5.47 -3.91
C ILE A 73 3.02 -6.13 -5.28
N ARG A 74 3.00 -7.45 -5.30
CA ARG A 74 2.79 -8.19 -6.55
C ARG A 74 1.29 -8.29 -6.79
N VAL A 75 0.85 -7.85 -7.96
CA VAL A 75 -0.57 -7.74 -8.21
C VAL A 75 -1.16 -8.90 -9.01
N GLY A 76 -0.32 -9.86 -9.38
CA GLY A 76 -0.82 -11.09 -10.00
C GLY A 76 -1.66 -10.83 -11.24
N ALA A 77 -2.80 -11.52 -11.31
CA ALA A 77 -3.65 -11.46 -12.49
C ALA A 77 -4.34 -10.12 -12.69
N LEU A 78 -4.46 -9.31 -11.63
CA LEU A 78 -5.09 -8.00 -11.76
C LEU A 78 -4.29 -7.10 -12.71
N GLY A 79 -2.97 -7.10 -12.55
CA GLY A 79 -2.09 -6.34 -13.42
C GLY A 79 -1.87 -4.90 -12.96
N VAL A 80 -0.68 -4.38 -13.30
CA VAL A 80 -0.31 -3.03 -12.88
C VAL A 80 -1.14 -1.96 -13.60
N GLU A 81 -1.64 -2.24 -14.80
CA GLU A 81 -2.41 -1.23 -15.53
C GLU A 81 -3.75 -0.98 -14.87
N GLU A 82 -4.36 -2.01 -14.31
CA GLU A 82 -5.61 -1.83 -13.59
C GLU A 82 -5.39 -1.02 -12.31
N VAL A 83 -4.30 -1.31 -11.58
CA VAL A 83 -3.98 -0.54 -10.38
C VAL A 83 -3.71 0.91 -10.75
N ALA A 84 -2.96 1.14 -11.85
CA ALA A 84 -2.70 2.49 -12.32
C ALA A 84 -3.99 3.24 -12.62
N ALA A 85 -4.96 2.57 -13.26
CA ALA A 85 -6.23 3.20 -13.58
C ALA A 85 -6.99 3.59 -12.32
N ARG A 86 -6.98 2.73 -11.31
CA ARG A 86 -7.64 3.03 -10.03
C ARG A 86 -7.01 4.22 -9.34
N ALA A 87 -5.67 4.29 -9.36
CA ALA A 87 -4.97 5.42 -8.76
C ALA A 87 -5.25 6.71 -9.51
N GLN A 88 -5.26 6.65 -10.83
CA GLN A 88 -5.51 7.83 -11.64
C GLN A 88 -6.93 8.35 -11.42
N ALA A 89 -7.88 7.45 -11.20
CA ALA A 89 -9.25 7.85 -10.87
C ALA A 89 -9.33 8.62 -9.56
N LEU A 90 -8.35 8.44 -8.66
CA LEU A 90 -8.24 9.20 -7.43
C LEU A 90 -7.47 10.50 -7.60
N GLY A 91 -6.99 10.78 -8.81
CA GLY A 91 -6.18 11.97 -9.06
C GLY A 91 -4.73 11.79 -8.68
N VAL A 92 -4.26 10.56 -8.50
CA VAL A 92 -2.89 10.27 -8.08
C VAL A 92 -2.02 10.05 -9.31
N SER A 93 -0.84 10.67 -9.30
CA SER A 93 0.14 10.48 -10.37
C SER A 93 0.76 9.09 -10.27
N VAL A 94 0.92 8.44 -11.40
CA VAL A 94 1.50 7.11 -11.48
C VAL A 94 2.77 7.18 -12.33
N ASP A 95 3.86 6.64 -11.79
CA ASP A 95 5.13 6.54 -12.49
C ASP A 95 5.20 5.15 -13.10
N GLY A 96 5.21 5.07 -14.41
CA GLY A 96 5.22 3.82 -15.15
C GLY A 96 3.89 3.56 -15.86
N PRO A 97 3.67 2.34 -16.36
CA PRO A 97 4.47 1.12 -16.16
C PRO A 97 5.82 1.16 -16.87
N THR A 98 6.82 0.65 -16.18
CA THR A 98 8.18 0.58 -16.72
C THR A 98 8.65 -0.87 -16.68
N ARG A 99 9.18 -1.33 -17.81
CA ARG A 99 9.78 -2.66 -17.85
C ARG A 99 11.17 -2.59 -17.25
N GLN A 100 11.46 -3.47 -16.31
CA GLN A 100 12.74 -3.51 -15.64
C GLN A 100 13.63 -4.60 -16.21
N PRO A 101 14.95 -4.44 -16.09
CA PRO A 101 15.88 -5.47 -16.62
C PRO A 101 15.73 -6.84 -15.94
N TRP A 102 15.08 -6.90 -14.78
CA TRP A 102 14.86 -8.17 -14.07
C TRP A 102 13.50 -8.77 -14.40
N HIS A 103 12.94 -8.41 -15.57
CA HIS A 103 11.77 -9.06 -16.15
C HIS A 103 10.47 -8.81 -15.39
N THR A 104 10.29 -7.57 -14.96
CA THR A 104 9.02 -7.15 -14.36
C THR A 104 8.55 -5.87 -15.05
N ARG A 105 7.24 -5.59 -14.94
CA ARG A 105 6.67 -4.29 -15.25
C ARG A 105 6.17 -3.70 -13.96
N GLU A 106 6.48 -2.45 -13.72
CA GLU A 106 6.25 -1.86 -12.40
C GLU A 106 5.70 -0.46 -12.51
N ILE A 107 4.86 -0.10 -11.54
CA ILE A 107 4.43 1.28 -11.34
C ILE A 107 4.79 1.68 -9.91
N VAL A 108 5.00 2.97 -9.72
CA VAL A 108 5.22 3.54 -8.41
C VAL A 108 4.25 4.71 -8.23
N LEU A 109 3.62 4.78 -7.07
CA LEU A 109 2.75 5.90 -6.75
C LEU A 109 2.85 6.18 -5.25
N ALA A 110 2.42 7.38 -4.85
CA ALA A 110 2.50 7.78 -3.46
C ALA A 110 1.12 7.75 -2.82
N ASP A 111 1.07 7.33 -1.55
CA ASP A 111 -0.17 7.39 -0.78
C ASP A 111 -0.37 8.80 -0.21
N PRO A 112 -1.48 9.07 0.51
CA PRO A 112 -1.76 10.43 0.97
C PRO A 112 -0.68 11.04 1.86
N ASP A 113 0.11 10.24 2.55
CA ASP A 113 1.19 10.74 3.39
C ASP A 113 2.55 10.69 2.71
N GLY A 114 2.59 10.28 1.44
CA GLY A 114 3.84 10.26 0.68
C GLY A 114 4.59 8.95 0.73
N TYR A 115 4.04 7.91 1.36
CA TYR A 115 4.65 6.59 1.29
C TYR A 115 4.55 6.06 -0.12
N ARG A 116 5.63 5.46 -0.62
CA ARG A 116 5.69 5.03 -1.99
C ARG A 116 5.38 3.55 -2.13
N LEU A 117 4.42 3.27 -2.99
CA LEU A 117 3.97 1.91 -3.29
C LEU A 117 4.48 1.52 -4.66
N ASN A 118 5.04 0.32 -4.76
CA ASN A 118 5.61 -0.21 -5.98
C ASN A 118 4.83 -1.47 -6.35
N PHE A 119 3.97 -1.36 -7.36
CA PHE A 119 3.17 -2.49 -7.81
C PHE A 119 3.88 -3.18 -8.95
N ILE A 120 3.92 -4.51 -8.91
CA ILE A 120 4.82 -5.30 -9.76
C ILE A 120 4.05 -6.45 -10.40
N GLU A 121 4.31 -6.68 -11.67
CA GLU A 121 3.82 -7.87 -12.37
C GLU A 121 4.95 -8.45 -13.21
N PRO A 122 4.89 -9.73 -13.59
CA PRO A 122 5.90 -10.30 -14.49
C PRO A 122 5.81 -9.63 -15.86
N ALA A 123 6.94 -9.46 -16.49
CA ALA A 123 6.99 -8.89 -17.84
C ALA A 123 7.25 -9.97 -18.88
#